data_ca387db2f4b89007a6c079fdfbc1bd5f
#
_entry.id   ca387db2f4b89007a6c079fdfbc1bd5f
#
_cell.length_a   1.000
_cell.length_b   1.000
_cell.length_c   1.000
_cell.angle_alpha   90.00
_cell.angle_beta   90.00
_cell.angle_gamma   90.00
#
_symmetry.space_group_name_H-M   'P 1'
#
loop_
_entity.id
_entity.type
_entity.pdbx_description
1 polymer ?
#
loop_
_entity_poly.entity_id
_entity_poly.type
_entity_poly.pdbx_seq_one_letter_code
_entity_poly.pdbx_strand_id
1 'polypeptide(L)'
;VDMQTKDCIVGRRSIRKYLDRKITPKQLEEIVSLASYAPSWKNTQVTRYHGVFDEKLKAKIADECVLGFVFNQKIIHRAPALVVVTYKHGISVYEKSGEESTNKGDKWEVFDAGIATQTFSLAAHELGYGTVIMGIFDDKKVAEALELTEDEVVAALVPVGFAEKEPAAPPRKEVSELLTIR
;
A
#
# COMPACT_ATOMS: atom_id res chain seq x y z
N VAL A 1 2.36 18.23 -19.05
CA VAL A 1 2.86 19.10 -17.95
C VAL A 1 3.11 18.18 -16.78
N ASP A 2 4.35 18.15 -16.32
CA ASP A 2 4.75 17.32 -15.18
C ASP A 2 4.03 17.80 -13.92
N MET A 3 3.48 16.86 -13.13
CA MET A 3 2.79 17.17 -11.89
C MET A 3 3.80 17.66 -10.85
N GLN A 4 3.51 18.80 -10.21
CA GLN A 4 4.36 19.28 -9.12
C GLN A 4 4.13 18.45 -7.85
N THR A 5 5.17 18.23 -7.05
CA THR A 5 5.09 17.46 -5.80
C THR A 5 3.93 17.92 -4.89
N LYS A 6 3.74 19.24 -4.76
CA LYS A 6 2.63 19.80 -3.99
C LYS A 6 1.27 19.37 -4.53
N ASP A 7 1.10 19.41 -5.84
CA ASP A 7 -0.16 19.05 -6.50
C ASP A 7 -0.42 17.55 -6.38
N CYS A 8 0.63 16.73 -6.49
CA CYS A 8 0.54 15.29 -6.26
C CYS A 8 0.08 14.97 -4.83
N ILE A 9 0.67 15.58 -3.82
CA ILE A 9 0.28 15.37 -2.41
C ILE A 9 -1.16 15.80 -2.17
N VAL A 10 -1.53 17.00 -2.64
CA VAL A 10 -2.87 17.57 -2.43
C VAL A 10 -3.92 16.88 -3.29
N GLY A 11 -3.57 16.46 -4.52
CA GLY A 11 -4.47 15.85 -5.50
C GLY A 11 -4.78 14.37 -5.25
N ARG A 12 -3.86 13.60 -4.68
CA ARG A 12 -4.05 12.16 -4.47
C ARG A 12 -5.33 11.87 -3.65
N ARG A 13 -6.13 10.92 -4.16
CA ARG A 13 -7.38 10.46 -3.52
C ARG A 13 -7.38 8.94 -3.35
N SER A 14 -8.17 8.46 -2.39
CA SER A 14 -8.51 7.04 -2.28
C SER A 14 -9.54 6.68 -3.33
N ILE A 15 -9.12 6.00 -4.38
CA ILE A 15 -9.95 5.59 -5.52
C ILE A 15 -10.56 4.23 -5.21
N ARG A 16 -11.89 4.14 -5.29
CA ARG A 16 -12.70 2.95 -4.97
C ARG A 16 -13.58 2.49 -6.14
N LYS A 17 -13.51 3.20 -7.28
CA LYS A 17 -14.17 2.84 -8.52
C LYS A 17 -13.18 2.95 -9.65
N TYR A 18 -13.08 1.89 -10.43
CA TYR A 18 -12.11 1.75 -11.50
C TYR A 18 -12.82 1.56 -12.84
N LEU A 19 -12.21 2.11 -13.89
CA LEU A 19 -12.56 1.81 -15.27
C LEU A 19 -12.22 0.35 -15.57
N ASP A 20 -12.99 -0.26 -16.48
CA ASP A 20 -12.65 -1.56 -17.06
C ASP A 20 -11.49 -1.38 -18.06
N ARG A 21 -10.32 -1.12 -17.51
CA ARG A 21 -9.08 -0.92 -18.26
C ARG A 21 -7.94 -1.62 -17.53
N LYS A 22 -7.30 -2.55 -18.24
CA LYS A 22 -6.19 -3.33 -17.67
C LYS A 22 -4.98 -2.45 -17.34
N ILE A 23 -4.29 -2.83 -16.30
CA ILE A 23 -2.94 -2.37 -15.96
C ILE A 23 -1.99 -3.54 -16.24
N THR A 24 -0.80 -3.25 -16.74
CA THR A 24 0.21 -4.26 -17.08
C THR A 24 1.23 -4.41 -15.94
N PRO A 25 1.92 -5.56 -15.84
CA PRO A 25 3.05 -5.72 -14.93
C PRO A 25 4.11 -4.63 -15.08
N LYS A 26 4.44 -4.23 -16.30
CA LYS A 26 5.40 -3.16 -16.58
C LYS A 26 5.00 -1.81 -15.98
N GLN A 27 3.72 -1.46 -16.05
CA GLN A 27 3.20 -0.25 -15.43
C GLN A 27 3.29 -0.31 -13.90
N LEU A 28 3.06 -1.48 -13.31
CA LEU A 28 3.25 -1.68 -11.87
C LEU A 28 4.74 -1.60 -11.48
N GLU A 29 5.64 -2.17 -12.28
CA GLU A 29 7.10 -2.05 -12.08
C GLU A 29 7.55 -0.58 -12.07
N GLU A 30 7.01 0.25 -12.94
CA GLU A 30 7.29 1.69 -12.97
C GLU A 30 6.89 2.39 -11.66
N ILE A 31 5.69 2.09 -11.15
CA ILE A 31 5.23 2.61 -9.85
C ILE A 31 6.17 2.16 -8.71
N VAL A 32 6.51 0.87 -8.67
CA VAL A 32 7.37 0.29 -7.63
C VAL A 32 8.79 0.86 -7.72
N SER A 33 9.30 1.10 -8.93
CA SER A 33 10.61 1.74 -9.13
C SER A 33 10.70 3.10 -8.44
N LEU A 34 9.65 3.92 -8.53
CA LEU A 34 9.57 5.19 -7.80
C LEU A 34 9.37 4.98 -6.30
N ALA A 35 8.51 4.04 -5.92
CA ALA A 35 8.25 3.72 -4.51
C ALA A 35 9.48 3.20 -3.77
N SER A 36 10.44 2.60 -4.48
CA SER A 36 11.69 2.09 -3.89
C SER A 36 12.57 3.18 -3.27
N TYR A 37 12.34 4.45 -3.61
CA TYR A 37 13.03 5.59 -3.00
C TYR A 37 12.46 6.00 -1.63
N ALA A 38 11.42 5.33 -1.14
CA ALA A 38 10.91 5.56 0.20
C ALA A 38 11.99 5.29 1.26
N PRO A 39 12.20 6.17 2.24
CA PRO A 39 13.15 5.90 3.31
C PRO A 39 12.67 4.74 4.19
N SER A 40 13.60 4.04 4.80
CA SER A 40 13.35 2.99 5.79
C SER A 40 14.41 3.01 6.88
N TRP A 41 14.16 2.31 7.98
CA TRP A 41 15.12 2.17 9.08
C TRP A 41 16.50 1.72 8.55
N LYS A 42 17.55 2.52 8.78
CA LYS A 42 18.93 2.25 8.30
C LYS A 42 18.99 1.77 6.83
N ASN A 43 18.03 2.21 6.01
CA ASN A 43 17.87 1.79 4.61
C ASN A 43 17.73 0.26 4.43
N THR A 44 17.03 -0.39 5.34
CA THR A 44 16.81 -1.84 5.29
C THR A 44 15.92 -2.30 4.14
N GLN A 45 15.10 -1.40 3.61
CA GLN A 45 14.24 -1.64 2.44
C GLN A 45 13.40 -2.93 2.61
N VAL A 46 12.78 -3.09 3.78
CA VAL A 46 12.04 -4.32 4.14
C VAL A 46 10.74 -4.51 3.39
N THR A 47 10.17 -3.45 2.83
CA THR A 47 8.86 -3.51 2.11
C THR A 47 8.97 -4.34 0.83
N ARG A 48 7.92 -5.14 0.57
CA ARG A 48 7.72 -5.91 -0.66
C ARG A 48 6.36 -5.62 -1.24
N TYR A 49 6.22 -5.80 -2.55
CA TYR A 49 5.00 -5.55 -3.30
C TYR A 49 4.65 -6.80 -4.11
N HIS A 50 3.53 -7.44 -3.82
CA HIS A 50 3.02 -8.58 -4.57
C HIS A 50 1.90 -8.10 -5.50
N GLY A 51 2.18 -8.06 -6.79
CA GLY A 51 1.20 -7.69 -7.82
C GLY A 51 0.32 -8.87 -8.20
N VAL A 52 -0.95 -8.81 -7.83
CA VAL A 52 -1.95 -9.84 -8.12
C VAL A 52 -2.77 -9.43 -9.34
N PHE A 53 -2.48 -10.05 -10.47
CA PHE A 53 -3.18 -9.89 -11.76
C PHE A 53 -4.10 -11.07 -12.07
N ASP A 54 -3.85 -12.23 -11.47
CA ASP A 54 -4.68 -13.41 -11.63
C ASP A 54 -6.06 -13.18 -11.01
N GLU A 55 -7.10 -13.29 -11.83
CA GLU A 55 -8.48 -13.00 -11.41
C GLU A 55 -8.99 -13.98 -10.34
N LYS A 56 -8.54 -15.24 -10.35
CA LYS A 56 -8.95 -16.25 -9.37
C LYS A 56 -8.32 -15.96 -8.01
N LEU A 57 -7.01 -15.64 -7.99
CA LEU A 57 -6.31 -15.28 -6.76
C LEU A 57 -6.85 -13.97 -6.18
N LYS A 58 -7.10 -12.96 -7.03
CA LYS A 58 -7.70 -11.69 -6.63
C LYS A 58 -9.10 -11.89 -6.03
N ALA A 59 -9.93 -12.71 -6.68
CA ALA A 59 -11.24 -13.07 -6.17
C ALA A 59 -11.17 -13.83 -4.83
N LYS A 60 -10.26 -14.79 -4.69
CA LYS A 60 -10.02 -15.50 -3.43
C LYS A 60 -9.68 -14.54 -2.29
N ILE A 61 -8.76 -13.58 -2.52
CA ILE A 61 -8.42 -12.57 -1.52
C ILE A 61 -9.64 -11.72 -1.18
N ALA A 62 -10.40 -11.26 -2.18
CA ALA A 62 -11.60 -10.45 -1.97
C ALA A 62 -12.66 -11.17 -1.15
N ASP A 63 -12.93 -12.43 -1.45
CA ASP A 63 -14.07 -13.17 -0.89
C ASP A 63 -13.75 -13.81 0.46
N GLU A 64 -12.50 -14.23 0.68
CA GLU A 64 -12.13 -15.03 1.85
C GLU A 64 -11.26 -14.26 2.87
N CYS A 65 -10.53 -13.21 2.44
CA CYS A 65 -9.48 -12.60 3.28
C CYS A 65 -9.84 -11.24 3.86
N VAL A 66 -10.92 -10.59 3.45
CA VAL A 66 -11.28 -9.23 3.91
C VAL A 66 -12.36 -9.21 4.98
N LEU A 67 -12.41 -10.24 5.82
CA LEU A 67 -13.29 -10.32 7.00
C LEU A 67 -14.77 -10.11 6.68
N GLY A 68 -15.22 -10.48 5.46
CA GLY A 68 -16.59 -10.29 5.01
C GLY A 68 -16.97 -8.83 4.73
N PHE A 69 -16.01 -7.90 4.70
CA PHE A 69 -16.28 -6.49 4.47
C PHE A 69 -16.61 -6.22 2.99
N VAL A 70 -17.91 -6.21 2.68
CA VAL A 70 -18.47 -6.15 1.33
C VAL A 70 -17.94 -4.98 0.49
N PHE A 71 -17.64 -3.83 1.11
CA PHE A 71 -17.08 -2.69 0.38
C PHE A 71 -15.69 -3.01 -0.19
N ASN A 72 -14.80 -3.63 0.60
CA ASN A 72 -13.48 -4.04 0.12
C ASN A 72 -13.58 -5.14 -0.93
N GLN A 73 -14.48 -6.12 -0.74
CA GLN A 73 -14.73 -7.16 -1.75
C GLN A 73 -15.05 -6.55 -3.12
N LYS A 74 -16.03 -5.64 -3.16
CA LYS A 74 -16.47 -4.98 -4.40
C LYS A 74 -15.34 -4.17 -5.06
N ILE A 75 -14.52 -3.50 -4.27
CA ILE A 75 -13.41 -2.68 -4.79
C ILE A 75 -12.34 -3.59 -5.40
N ILE A 76 -11.94 -4.66 -4.72
CA ILE A 76 -10.93 -5.60 -5.19
C ILE A 76 -11.39 -6.30 -6.47
N HIS A 77 -12.65 -6.76 -6.52
CA HIS A 77 -13.21 -7.38 -7.73
C HIS A 77 -13.19 -6.46 -8.96
N ARG A 78 -13.38 -5.15 -8.77
CA ARG A 78 -13.40 -4.17 -9.86
C ARG A 78 -12.02 -3.66 -10.27
N ALA A 79 -11.06 -3.73 -9.37
CA ALA A 79 -9.72 -3.24 -9.65
C ALA A 79 -9.01 -4.15 -10.65
N PRO A 80 -8.34 -3.59 -11.68
CA PRO A 80 -7.60 -4.38 -12.66
C PRO A 80 -6.38 -5.10 -12.08
N ALA A 81 -5.85 -4.61 -10.95
CA ALA A 81 -4.80 -5.26 -10.19
C ALA A 81 -4.97 -4.99 -8.69
N LEU A 82 -4.48 -5.92 -7.87
CA LEU A 82 -4.34 -5.76 -6.43
C LEU A 82 -2.86 -5.85 -6.09
N VAL A 83 -2.34 -4.87 -5.35
CA VAL A 83 -1.01 -4.95 -4.75
C VAL A 83 -1.15 -5.29 -3.29
N VAL A 84 -0.53 -6.39 -2.86
CA VAL A 84 -0.39 -6.71 -1.45
C VAL A 84 0.96 -6.20 -0.98
N VAL A 85 0.93 -5.22 -0.07
CA VAL A 85 2.14 -4.67 0.54
C VAL A 85 2.49 -5.50 1.75
N THR A 86 3.72 -5.99 1.78
CA THR A 86 4.26 -6.78 2.88
C THR A 86 5.59 -6.19 3.37
N TYR A 87 6.11 -6.70 4.47
CA TYR A 87 7.47 -6.40 4.91
C TYR A 87 8.15 -7.64 5.45
N LYS A 88 9.46 -7.67 5.33
CA LYS A 88 10.30 -8.71 5.93
C LYS A 88 10.47 -8.45 7.41
N HIS A 89 10.05 -9.42 8.24
CA HIS A 89 10.17 -9.35 9.70
C HIS A 89 11.59 -9.64 10.17
N GLY A 90 11.97 -9.05 11.30
CA GLY A 90 13.24 -9.31 11.96
C GLY A 90 14.44 -8.54 11.38
N ILE A 91 14.21 -7.48 10.62
CA ILE A 91 15.28 -6.70 9.96
C ILE A 91 15.29 -5.24 10.45
N SER A 92 14.24 -4.48 10.21
CA SER A 92 14.14 -3.10 10.70
C SER A 92 14.07 -3.08 12.22
N VAL A 93 14.83 -2.19 12.86
CA VAL A 93 15.02 -2.08 14.31
C VAL A 93 15.89 -3.16 14.95
N TYR A 94 16.13 -4.27 14.29
CA TYR A 94 16.94 -5.34 14.86
C TYR A 94 18.44 -5.13 14.60
N GLU A 95 19.25 -5.31 15.63
CA GLU A 95 20.70 -5.34 15.52
C GLU A 95 21.18 -6.73 15.05
N LYS A 96 22.45 -6.84 14.68
CA LYS A 96 23.02 -8.14 14.27
C LYS A 96 22.94 -9.21 15.37
N SER A 97 22.84 -8.80 16.64
CA SER A 97 22.65 -9.70 17.77
C SER A 97 21.22 -10.27 17.87
N GLY A 98 20.27 -9.73 17.09
CA GLY A 98 18.84 -10.04 17.19
C GLY A 98 18.10 -9.21 18.24
N GLU A 99 18.78 -8.26 18.90
CA GLU A 99 18.17 -7.37 19.88
C GLU A 99 17.52 -6.18 19.17
N GLU A 100 16.43 -5.66 19.77
CA GLU A 100 15.77 -4.45 19.28
C GLU A 100 16.54 -3.19 19.72
N SER A 101 16.81 -2.29 18.77
CA SER A 101 17.52 -1.03 19.03
C SER A 101 16.70 -0.05 19.88
N THR A 102 15.38 -0.20 19.94
CA THR A 102 14.48 0.71 20.67
C THR A 102 13.30 -0.04 21.27
N ASN A 103 12.70 0.55 22.32
CA ASN A 103 11.50 0.04 23.00
C ASN A 103 10.22 0.05 22.14
N LYS A 104 10.25 0.59 20.93
CA LYS A 104 9.13 0.54 19.99
C LYS A 104 9.05 -0.82 19.27
N GLY A 105 10.16 -1.53 19.23
CA GLY A 105 10.25 -2.87 18.67
C GLY A 105 9.84 -2.97 17.20
N ASP A 106 9.23 -4.06 16.85
CA ASP A 106 8.77 -4.41 15.49
C ASP A 106 7.79 -3.40 14.86
N LYS A 107 7.24 -2.47 15.64
CA LYS A 107 6.39 -1.38 15.11
C LYS A 107 7.11 -0.51 14.09
N TRP A 108 8.44 -0.49 14.09
CA TRP A 108 9.20 0.20 13.06
C TRP A 108 9.11 -0.46 11.68
N GLU A 109 8.90 -1.76 11.62
CA GLU A 109 8.74 -2.48 10.36
C GLU A 109 7.44 -2.09 9.65
N VAL A 110 6.33 -2.06 10.38
CA VAL A 110 5.05 -1.60 9.81
C VAL A 110 5.06 -0.09 9.53
N PHE A 111 5.83 0.69 10.29
CA PHE A 111 6.05 2.11 10.02
C PHE A 111 6.79 2.30 8.68
N ASP A 112 7.86 1.56 8.44
CA ASP A 112 8.57 1.55 7.16
C ASP A 112 7.64 1.16 6.00
N ALA A 113 6.83 0.12 6.18
CA ALA A 113 5.84 -0.30 5.19
C ALA A 113 4.81 0.80 4.91
N GLY A 114 4.38 1.54 5.93
CA GLY A 114 3.48 2.68 5.80
C GLY A 114 4.08 3.83 4.98
N ILE A 115 5.35 4.17 5.22
CA ILE A 115 6.09 5.17 4.43
C ILE A 115 6.16 4.74 2.97
N ALA A 116 6.57 3.49 2.71
CA ALA A 116 6.67 2.94 1.37
C ALA A 116 5.31 2.89 0.65
N THR A 117 4.24 2.52 1.35
CA THR A 117 2.87 2.49 0.80
C THR A 117 2.40 3.89 0.39
N GLN A 118 2.70 4.92 1.17
CA GLN A 118 2.38 6.29 0.79
C GLN A 118 3.18 6.75 -0.42
N THR A 119 4.48 6.45 -0.47
CA THR A 119 5.31 6.77 -1.64
C THR A 119 4.79 6.06 -2.89
N PHE A 120 4.41 4.77 -2.78
CA PHE A 120 3.74 4.02 -3.84
C PHE A 120 2.46 4.71 -4.32
N SER A 121 1.62 5.17 -3.39
CA SER A 121 0.35 5.82 -3.73
C SER A 121 0.54 7.17 -4.43
N LEU A 122 1.57 7.93 -4.05
CA LEU A 122 1.93 9.18 -4.72
C LEU A 122 2.50 8.91 -6.13
N ALA A 123 3.41 7.95 -6.27
CA ALA A 123 3.95 7.54 -7.56
C ALA A 123 2.85 7.06 -8.52
N ALA A 124 1.93 6.24 -8.02
CA ALA A 124 0.79 5.80 -8.81
C ALA A 124 -0.08 6.98 -9.27
N HIS A 125 -0.36 7.93 -8.38
CA HIS A 125 -1.15 9.11 -8.70
C HIS A 125 -0.47 10.00 -9.74
N GLU A 126 0.81 10.24 -9.62
CA GLU A 126 1.60 11.02 -10.57
C GLU A 126 1.60 10.38 -11.97
N LEU A 127 1.65 9.05 -12.03
CA LEU A 127 1.59 8.28 -13.27
C LEU A 127 0.15 8.09 -13.81
N GLY A 128 -0.87 8.68 -13.17
CA GLY A 128 -2.26 8.65 -13.63
C GLY A 128 -3.06 7.45 -13.16
N TYR A 129 -2.58 6.71 -12.15
CA TYR A 129 -3.30 5.59 -11.54
C TYR A 129 -3.97 5.99 -10.23
N GLY A 130 -5.09 5.34 -9.93
CA GLY A 130 -5.79 5.46 -8.67
C GLY A 130 -5.49 4.28 -7.75
N THR A 131 -5.35 4.58 -6.46
CA THR A 131 -5.12 3.58 -5.40
C THR A 131 -6.02 3.83 -4.20
N VAL A 132 -6.24 2.82 -3.39
CA VAL A 132 -6.78 2.94 -2.03
C VAL A 132 -6.03 1.99 -1.11
N ILE A 133 -5.66 2.45 0.09
CA ILE A 133 -5.00 1.62 1.10
C ILE A 133 -6.09 1.00 1.98
N MET A 134 -6.11 -0.33 2.05
CA MET A 134 -7.09 -1.11 2.82
C MET A 134 -6.41 -1.79 4.01
N GLY A 135 -7.01 -1.66 5.20
CA GLY A 135 -6.56 -2.30 6.43
C GLY A 135 -7.54 -3.33 7.00
N ILE A 136 -8.75 -3.48 6.43
CA ILE A 136 -9.73 -4.49 6.89
C ILE A 136 -9.50 -5.78 6.12
N PHE A 137 -8.65 -6.66 6.67
CA PHE A 137 -8.33 -7.99 6.15
C PHE A 137 -7.75 -8.88 7.24
N ASP A 138 -7.72 -10.17 7.01
CA ASP A 138 -7.02 -11.18 7.80
C ASP A 138 -5.64 -11.39 7.17
N ASP A 139 -4.60 -10.93 7.85
CA ASP A 139 -3.22 -10.97 7.37
C ASP A 139 -2.72 -12.40 7.12
N LYS A 140 -3.11 -13.35 7.98
CA LYS A 140 -2.72 -14.76 7.84
C LYS A 140 -3.37 -15.40 6.61
N LYS A 141 -4.66 -15.15 6.39
CA LYS A 141 -5.35 -15.68 5.19
C LYS A 141 -4.79 -15.10 3.90
N VAL A 142 -4.41 -13.82 3.90
CA VAL A 142 -3.74 -13.20 2.73
C VAL A 142 -2.36 -13.85 2.52
N ALA A 143 -1.59 -14.04 3.59
CA ALA A 143 -0.28 -14.69 3.52
C ALA A 143 -0.38 -16.12 2.98
N GLU A 144 -1.36 -16.90 3.45
CA GLU A 144 -1.65 -18.25 2.95
C GLU A 144 -2.06 -18.24 1.46
N ALA A 145 -2.92 -17.31 1.05
CA ALA A 145 -3.36 -17.19 -0.33
C ALA A 145 -2.21 -16.86 -1.30
N LEU A 146 -1.22 -16.11 -0.83
CA LEU A 146 0.00 -15.75 -1.59
C LEU A 146 1.17 -16.72 -1.38
N GLU A 147 1.01 -17.74 -0.53
CA GLU A 147 2.09 -18.69 -0.19
C GLU A 147 3.35 -17.97 0.33
N LEU A 148 3.16 -16.95 1.18
CA LEU A 148 4.27 -16.18 1.74
C LEU A 148 5.09 -17.01 2.71
N THR A 149 6.38 -16.68 2.81
CA THR A 149 7.28 -17.26 3.82
C THR A 149 6.97 -16.69 5.21
N GLU A 150 7.32 -17.43 6.28
CA GLU A 150 7.01 -17.06 7.68
C GLU A 150 7.62 -15.72 8.11
N ASP A 151 8.70 -15.31 7.45
CA ASP A 151 9.39 -14.04 7.70
C ASP A 151 8.78 -12.84 6.98
N GLU A 152 7.65 -13.04 6.28
CA GLU A 152 6.99 -11.97 5.51
C GLU A 152 5.58 -11.71 6.04
N VAL A 153 5.33 -10.47 6.43
CA VAL A 153 4.08 -10.03 7.09
C VAL A 153 3.30 -9.09 6.18
N VAL A 154 1.99 -9.31 6.06
CA VAL A 154 1.10 -8.46 5.26
C VAL A 154 0.81 -7.16 6.00
N ALA A 155 1.07 -6.02 5.34
CA ALA A 155 0.85 -4.68 5.90
C ALA A 155 -0.43 -4.02 5.39
N ALA A 156 -0.72 -4.12 4.09
CA ALA A 156 -1.88 -3.49 3.48
C ALA A 156 -2.28 -4.16 2.17
N LEU A 157 -3.53 -4.00 1.79
CA LEU A 157 -4.04 -4.30 0.45
C LEU A 157 -4.24 -2.98 -0.31
N VAL A 158 -3.72 -2.91 -1.52
CA VAL A 158 -3.76 -1.69 -2.35
C VAL A 158 -4.26 -2.03 -3.76
N PRO A 159 -5.58 -1.96 -4.01
CA PRO A 159 -6.09 -2.00 -5.37
C PRO A 159 -5.52 -0.85 -6.21
N VAL A 160 -5.19 -1.15 -7.47
CA VAL A 160 -4.58 -0.21 -8.42
C VAL A 160 -5.30 -0.29 -9.75
N GLY A 161 -5.56 0.87 -10.35
CA GLY A 161 -6.18 0.94 -11.67
C GLY A 161 -6.44 2.37 -12.10
N PHE A 162 -7.20 2.54 -13.18
CA PHE A 162 -7.61 3.86 -13.65
C PHE A 162 -8.90 4.29 -12.97
N ALA A 163 -8.91 5.49 -12.39
CA ALA A 163 -10.09 6.00 -11.70
C ALA A 163 -11.26 6.21 -12.68
N GLU A 164 -12.44 5.68 -12.35
CA GLU A 164 -13.67 5.99 -13.07
C GLU A 164 -14.10 7.45 -12.80
N LYS A 165 -13.87 7.88 -11.55
CA LYS A 165 -14.21 9.23 -11.08
C LYS A 165 -13.29 9.62 -9.93
N GLU A 166 -12.82 10.84 -9.95
CA GLU A 166 -12.12 11.41 -8.81
C GLU A 166 -13.14 11.84 -7.74
N PRO A 167 -13.02 11.32 -6.51
CA PRO A 167 -13.88 11.77 -5.42
C PRO A 167 -13.49 13.17 -4.94
N ALA A 168 -14.45 13.86 -4.36
CA ALA A 168 -14.17 15.14 -3.70
C ALA A 168 -13.12 14.99 -2.59
N ALA A 169 -12.33 16.02 -2.38
CA ALA A 169 -11.37 16.06 -1.28
C ALA A 169 -12.11 16.07 0.07
N PRO A 170 -11.87 15.11 0.96
CA PRO A 170 -12.41 15.20 2.30
C PRO A 170 -11.76 16.36 3.07
N PRO A 171 -12.46 16.96 4.05
CA PRO A 171 -11.89 18.03 4.86
C PRO A 171 -10.63 17.55 5.59
N ARG A 172 -9.75 18.49 5.89
CA ARG A 172 -8.56 18.27 6.70
C ARG A 172 -8.68 19.10 7.97
N LYS A 173 -8.03 18.62 9.02
CA LYS A 173 -7.87 19.38 10.25
C LYS A 173 -7.07 20.64 9.98
N GLU A 174 -7.33 21.68 10.75
CA GLU A 174 -6.53 22.89 10.73
C GLU A 174 -5.09 22.61 11.21
N VAL A 175 -4.13 23.35 10.70
CA VAL A 175 -2.71 23.17 11.07
C VAL A 175 -2.49 23.31 12.57
N SER A 176 -3.24 24.19 13.22
CA SER A 176 -3.20 24.41 14.68
C SER A 176 -3.63 23.20 15.51
N GLU A 177 -4.44 22.31 14.95
CA GLU A 177 -4.82 21.03 15.59
C GLU A 177 -3.74 19.95 15.46
N LEU A 178 -2.85 20.10 14.48
CA LEU A 178 -1.84 19.10 14.13
C LEU A 178 -0.45 19.46 14.60
N LEU A 179 -0.13 20.76 14.66
CA LEU A 179 1.19 21.30 14.96
C LEU A 179 1.17 22.03 16.31
N THR A 180 2.06 21.63 17.20
CA THR A 180 2.37 22.37 18.42
C THR A 180 3.80 22.87 18.33
N ILE A 181 3.98 24.18 18.40
CA ILE A 181 5.30 24.84 18.47
C ILE A 181 5.64 25.06 19.94
N ARG A 182 6.85 24.68 20.35
CA ARG A 182 7.35 24.82 21.73
C ARG A 182 8.66 25.57 21.73
#